data_14e1c59c20c04eac53773b2361dcaa27
#
_entry.id   14e1c59c20c04eac53773b2361dcaa27
#
_cell.length_a   1.000
_cell.length_b   1.000
_cell.length_c   1.000
_cell.angle_alpha   90.00
_cell.angle_beta   90.00
_cell.angle_gamma   90.00
#
_symmetry.space_group_name_H-M   'P 1'
#
loop_
_entity.id
_entity.type
_entity.pdbx_description
1 polymer ?
#
loop_
_entity_poly.entity_id
_entity_poly.type
_entity_poly.pdbx_seq_one_letter_code
_entity_poly.pdbx_strand_id
1 'polypeptide(L)'
;MTELEEYYNKFNEEKRLNSRHGRVEFITSMKYIHDCLGSLMNEKQLDLRSQIKILDVGAGTGRYSVPLAEEGYDVTALELVKHNLGRLKQKSDKVKAYQGNATKLKKFGNDEFDLTLVFGPMYHLKSAEEKLAALNEAKRVTKPGGYILVAYIMNEYSVITYAIKEKHIKEGIEGGMLDESFHCTEKANDLYSFVRLEDIEALNAKAALTRQIISGHF
;
A
#
# COMPACT_ATOMS: atom_id res chain seq x y z
N MET A 1 18.35 -6.69 11.86
CA MET A 1 16.88 -6.70 11.79
C MET A 1 16.46 -5.25 11.88
N THR A 2 15.62 -4.77 11.00
CA THR A 2 15.11 -3.40 11.06
C THR A 2 13.99 -3.30 12.09
N GLU A 3 13.68 -2.10 12.62
CA GLU A 3 12.55 -1.88 13.54
C GLU A 3 11.23 -2.40 12.95
N LEU A 4 11.03 -2.23 11.65
CA LEU A 4 9.88 -2.74 10.92
C LEU A 4 9.79 -4.28 10.97
N GLU A 5 10.91 -4.97 10.75
CA GLU A 5 10.97 -6.44 10.86
C GLU A 5 10.69 -6.91 12.29
N GLU A 6 11.23 -6.21 13.31
CA GLU A 6 10.98 -6.53 14.72
C GLU A 6 9.51 -6.36 15.09
N TYR A 7 8.89 -5.28 14.61
CA TYR A 7 7.47 -5.02 14.82
C TYR A 7 6.60 -6.14 14.24
N TYR A 8 6.76 -6.44 12.95
CA TYR A 8 5.94 -7.45 12.28
C TYR A 8 6.22 -8.90 12.73
N ASN A 9 7.39 -9.17 13.29
CA ASN A 9 7.66 -10.47 13.92
C ASN A 9 6.89 -10.67 15.24
N LYS A 10 6.57 -9.58 15.96
CA LYS A 10 5.85 -9.59 17.23
C LYS A 10 4.35 -9.32 17.06
N PHE A 11 3.96 -8.60 16.00
CA PHE A 11 2.61 -8.13 15.77
C PHE A 11 1.75 -9.20 15.07
N ASN A 12 0.56 -9.44 15.62
CA ASN A 12 -0.40 -10.35 14.99
C ASN A 12 -1.23 -9.62 13.93
N GLU A 13 -0.66 -9.51 12.73
CA GLU A 13 -1.28 -8.87 11.56
C GLU A 13 -2.64 -9.50 11.24
N GLU A 14 -2.79 -10.82 11.36
CA GLU A 14 -4.06 -11.53 11.12
C GLU A 14 -5.19 -11.02 12.04
N LYS A 15 -4.88 -10.73 13.32
CA LYS A 15 -5.87 -10.19 14.25
C LYS A 15 -6.31 -8.78 13.84
N ARG A 16 -5.38 -7.92 13.40
CA ARG A 16 -5.69 -6.58 12.88
C ARG A 16 -6.58 -6.65 11.65
N LEU A 17 -6.20 -7.48 10.68
CA LEU A 17 -6.92 -7.63 9.42
C LEU A 17 -8.35 -8.17 9.60
N ASN A 18 -8.60 -8.94 10.65
CA ASN A 18 -9.93 -9.47 10.97
C ASN A 18 -10.77 -8.54 11.86
N SER A 19 -10.23 -7.39 12.29
CA SER A 19 -10.99 -6.37 13.01
C SER A 19 -12.09 -5.76 12.14
N ARG A 20 -13.06 -5.05 12.76
CA ARG A 20 -14.11 -4.33 12.00
C ARG A 20 -13.51 -3.34 10.99
N HIS A 21 -12.52 -2.54 11.40
CA HIS A 21 -11.83 -1.60 10.52
C HIS A 21 -11.08 -2.31 9.39
N GLY A 22 -10.31 -3.36 9.71
CA GLY A 22 -9.60 -4.14 8.69
C GLY A 22 -10.53 -4.81 7.67
N ARG A 23 -11.75 -5.18 8.07
CA ARG A 23 -12.76 -5.73 7.13
C ARG A 23 -13.31 -4.65 6.21
N VAL A 24 -13.61 -3.45 6.73
CA VAL A 24 -14.07 -2.32 5.90
C VAL A 24 -12.98 -1.92 4.90
N GLU A 25 -11.73 -1.78 5.38
CA GLU A 25 -10.55 -1.53 4.53
C GLU A 25 -10.47 -2.56 3.39
N PHE A 26 -10.55 -3.83 3.72
CA PHE A 26 -10.47 -4.92 2.74
C PHE A 26 -11.58 -4.85 1.69
N ILE A 27 -12.83 -4.71 2.12
CA ILE A 27 -14.00 -4.66 1.22
C ILE A 27 -13.92 -3.45 0.29
N THR A 28 -13.56 -2.28 0.84
CA THR A 28 -13.40 -1.05 0.06
C THR A 28 -12.27 -1.19 -0.96
N SER A 29 -11.11 -1.67 -0.54
CA SER A 29 -9.96 -1.87 -1.42
C SER A 29 -10.26 -2.89 -2.53
N MET A 30 -10.87 -4.03 -2.20
CA MET A 30 -11.27 -5.04 -3.20
C MET A 30 -12.26 -4.50 -4.19
N LYS A 31 -13.22 -3.65 -3.78
CA LYS A 31 -14.13 -2.98 -4.71
C LYS A 31 -13.35 -2.19 -5.76
N TYR A 32 -12.43 -1.32 -5.36
CA TYR A 32 -11.65 -0.51 -6.32
C TYR A 32 -10.68 -1.35 -7.15
N ILE A 33 -10.12 -2.42 -6.60
CA ILE A 33 -9.34 -3.39 -7.36
C ILE A 33 -10.20 -3.98 -8.48
N HIS A 34 -11.39 -4.48 -8.14
CA HIS A 34 -12.29 -5.08 -9.14
C HIS A 34 -12.81 -4.07 -10.17
N ASP A 35 -13.06 -2.81 -9.78
CA ASP A 35 -13.43 -1.75 -10.72
C ASP A 35 -12.31 -1.54 -11.77
N CYS A 36 -11.05 -1.45 -11.34
CA CYS A 36 -9.88 -1.35 -12.23
C CYS A 36 -9.71 -2.59 -13.12
N LEU A 37 -9.85 -3.78 -12.53
CA LEU A 37 -9.76 -5.04 -13.27
C LEU A 37 -10.85 -5.18 -14.33
N GLY A 38 -12.08 -4.78 -14.00
CA GLY A 38 -13.19 -4.74 -14.95
C GLY A 38 -12.92 -3.79 -16.11
N SER A 39 -12.38 -2.60 -15.85
CA SER A 39 -11.97 -1.64 -16.89
C SER A 39 -10.88 -2.23 -17.78
N LEU A 40 -9.83 -2.82 -17.19
CA LEU A 40 -8.74 -3.45 -17.94
C LEU A 40 -9.24 -4.59 -18.85
N MET A 41 -10.12 -5.44 -18.36
CA MET A 41 -10.70 -6.52 -19.15
C MET A 41 -11.49 -6.00 -20.34
N ASN A 42 -12.33 -4.98 -20.11
CA ASN A 42 -13.15 -4.38 -21.17
C ASN A 42 -12.30 -3.63 -22.21
N GLU A 43 -11.36 -2.80 -21.77
CA GLU A 43 -10.50 -2.01 -22.68
C GLU A 43 -9.59 -2.88 -23.54
N LYS A 44 -9.07 -3.97 -22.97
CA LYS A 44 -8.17 -4.91 -23.67
C LYS A 44 -8.89 -6.06 -24.36
N GLN A 45 -10.22 -6.12 -24.25
CA GLN A 45 -11.05 -7.20 -24.80
C GLN A 45 -10.55 -8.59 -24.36
N LEU A 46 -10.24 -8.73 -23.07
CA LEU A 46 -9.71 -9.98 -22.51
C LEU A 46 -10.84 -10.90 -22.07
N ASP A 47 -10.75 -12.17 -22.43
CA ASP A 47 -11.74 -13.19 -22.07
C ASP A 47 -11.36 -13.94 -20.77
N LEU A 48 -10.07 -13.97 -20.42
CA LEU A 48 -9.55 -14.74 -19.29
C LEU A 48 -8.86 -13.84 -18.27
N ARG A 49 -9.23 -13.99 -17.00
CA ARG A 49 -8.58 -13.28 -15.87
C ARG A 49 -7.08 -13.54 -15.78
N SER A 50 -6.62 -14.74 -16.13
CA SER A 50 -5.20 -15.12 -16.13
C SER A 50 -4.33 -14.32 -17.12
N GLN A 51 -4.95 -13.57 -18.04
CA GLN A 51 -4.24 -12.65 -18.94
C GLN A 51 -3.88 -11.33 -18.29
N ILE A 52 -4.48 -11.00 -17.12
CA ILE A 52 -4.15 -9.83 -16.34
C ILE A 52 -3.08 -10.19 -15.30
N LYS A 53 -1.97 -9.47 -15.35
CA LYS A 53 -0.87 -9.59 -14.39
C LYS A 53 -0.98 -8.53 -13.30
N ILE A 54 -1.01 -8.97 -12.05
CA ILE A 54 -1.12 -8.12 -10.87
C ILE A 54 0.19 -8.21 -10.07
N LEU A 55 0.74 -7.05 -9.67
CA LEU A 55 1.81 -6.96 -8.68
C LEU A 55 1.27 -6.40 -7.37
N ASP A 56 1.46 -7.13 -6.28
CA ASP A 56 1.13 -6.68 -4.92
C ASP A 56 2.43 -6.37 -4.17
N VAL A 57 2.73 -5.07 -3.99
CA VAL A 57 3.95 -4.58 -3.36
C VAL A 57 3.69 -4.28 -1.88
N GLY A 58 4.42 -4.98 -1.00
CA GLY A 58 4.16 -4.99 0.44
C GLY A 58 2.96 -5.88 0.78
N ALA A 59 2.92 -7.06 0.16
CA ALA A 59 1.77 -7.97 0.20
C ALA A 59 1.44 -8.52 1.60
N GLY A 60 2.33 -8.33 2.59
CA GLY A 60 2.16 -8.86 3.93
C GLY A 60 1.96 -10.38 3.92
N THR A 61 0.92 -10.84 4.58
CA THR A 61 0.53 -12.26 4.60
C THR A 61 -0.41 -12.67 3.46
N GLY A 62 -0.53 -11.84 2.41
CA GLY A 62 -1.30 -12.12 1.19
C GLY A 62 -2.77 -11.74 1.26
N ARG A 63 -3.11 -10.67 1.99
CA ARG A 63 -4.50 -10.23 2.18
C ARG A 63 -5.25 -10.00 0.87
N TYR A 64 -4.57 -9.41 -0.12
CA TYR A 64 -5.11 -9.14 -1.46
C TYR A 64 -4.63 -10.16 -2.48
N SER A 65 -3.34 -10.53 -2.42
CA SER A 65 -2.73 -11.45 -3.37
C SER A 65 -3.44 -12.80 -3.44
N VAL A 66 -3.78 -13.38 -2.29
CA VAL A 66 -4.37 -14.74 -2.24
C VAL A 66 -5.76 -14.77 -2.85
N PRO A 67 -6.74 -13.92 -2.44
CA PRO A 67 -8.06 -13.90 -3.07
C PRO A 67 -8.01 -13.64 -4.57
N LEU A 68 -7.19 -12.69 -5.02
CA LEU A 68 -7.05 -12.37 -6.44
C LEU A 68 -6.49 -13.55 -7.26
N ALA A 69 -5.53 -14.30 -6.70
CA ALA A 69 -5.03 -15.52 -7.34
C ALA A 69 -6.07 -16.65 -7.35
N GLU A 70 -6.89 -16.76 -6.31
CA GLU A 70 -8.03 -17.69 -6.26
C GLU A 70 -9.11 -17.35 -7.29
N GLU A 71 -9.30 -16.06 -7.57
CA GLU A 71 -10.20 -15.58 -8.63
C GLU A 71 -9.66 -15.84 -10.05
N GLY A 72 -8.41 -16.30 -10.19
CA GLY A 72 -7.80 -16.71 -11.45
C GLY A 72 -6.90 -15.67 -12.12
N TYR A 73 -6.55 -14.57 -11.45
CA TYR A 73 -5.56 -13.61 -11.96
C TYR A 73 -4.12 -14.12 -11.82
N ASP A 74 -3.20 -13.66 -12.68
CA ASP A 74 -1.75 -13.92 -12.55
C ASP A 74 -1.15 -12.98 -11.53
N VAL A 75 -1.03 -13.44 -10.27
CA VAL A 75 -0.61 -12.59 -9.15
C VAL A 75 0.84 -12.85 -8.75
N THR A 76 1.59 -11.76 -8.72
CA THR A 76 2.94 -11.71 -8.16
C THR A 76 2.92 -10.84 -6.91
N ALA A 77 3.54 -11.30 -5.82
CA ALA A 77 3.64 -10.60 -4.56
C ALA A 77 5.10 -10.29 -4.22
N LEU A 78 5.35 -9.09 -3.72
CA LEU A 78 6.63 -8.67 -3.15
C LEU A 78 6.42 -8.29 -1.69
N GLU A 79 7.21 -8.86 -0.78
CA GLU A 79 7.14 -8.58 0.65
C GLU A 79 8.56 -8.42 1.23
N LEU A 80 8.73 -7.38 2.05
CA LEU A 80 10.03 -7.08 2.68
C LEU A 80 10.32 -8.02 3.84
N VAL A 81 9.32 -8.27 4.69
CA VAL A 81 9.46 -9.02 5.94
C VAL A 81 9.38 -10.52 5.68
N LYS A 82 10.47 -11.23 5.95
CA LYS A 82 10.56 -12.69 5.71
C LYS A 82 9.47 -13.50 6.40
N HIS A 83 9.08 -13.10 7.61
CA HIS A 83 8.03 -13.77 8.38
C HIS A 83 6.70 -13.73 7.63
N ASN A 84 6.29 -12.54 7.17
CA ASN A 84 5.05 -12.35 6.42
C ASN A 84 5.09 -13.11 5.09
N LEU A 85 6.19 -13.01 4.36
CA LEU A 85 6.42 -13.75 3.11
C LEU A 85 6.27 -15.26 3.32
N GLY A 86 6.84 -15.79 4.41
CA GLY A 86 6.72 -17.20 4.77
C GLY A 86 5.26 -17.62 4.98
N ARG A 87 4.48 -16.79 5.67
CA ARG A 87 3.03 -17.02 5.88
C ARG A 87 2.23 -16.96 4.59
N LEU A 88 2.54 -15.99 3.70
CA LEU A 88 1.91 -15.90 2.38
C LEU A 88 2.13 -17.18 1.59
N LYS A 89 3.37 -17.67 1.50
CA LYS A 89 3.74 -18.90 0.79
C LYS A 89 3.06 -20.16 1.35
N GLN A 90 2.74 -20.17 2.65
CA GLN A 90 1.99 -21.28 3.26
C GLN A 90 0.49 -21.23 2.92
N LYS A 91 -0.06 -20.03 2.65
CA LYS A 91 -1.48 -19.87 2.34
C LYS A 91 -1.85 -20.22 0.91
N SER A 92 -0.94 -19.98 -0.05
CA SER A 92 -1.23 -20.19 -1.46
C SER A 92 0.02 -20.49 -2.25
N ASP A 93 -0.04 -21.49 -3.09
CA ASP A 93 0.94 -21.85 -4.12
C ASP A 93 0.67 -21.16 -5.46
N LYS A 94 -0.51 -20.53 -5.61
CA LYS A 94 -0.91 -19.81 -6.81
C LYS A 94 -0.26 -18.43 -6.93
N VAL A 95 0.26 -17.86 -5.83
CA VAL A 95 0.91 -16.54 -5.80
C VAL A 95 2.41 -16.68 -5.98
N LYS A 96 2.97 -16.02 -6.99
CA LYS A 96 4.43 -15.92 -7.20
C LYS A 96 5.03 -14.94 -6.18
N ALA A 97 5.53 -15.42 -5.04
CA ALA A 97 5.91 -14.57 -3.92
C ALA A 97 7.43 -14.44 -3.74
N TYR A 98 7.93 -13.19 -3.68
CA TYR A 98 9.34 -12.83 -3.60
C TYR A 98 9.62 -11.88 -2.45
N GLN A 99 10.85 -11.96 -1.91
CA GLN A 99 11.32 -10.94 -0.98
C GLN A 99 11.88 -9.75 -1.73
N GLY A 100 11.54 -8.52 -1.28
CA GLY A 100 12.07 -7.30 -1.88
C GLY A 100 11.57 -6.03 -1.23
N ASN A 101 12.09 -4.90 -1.71
CA ASN A 101 11.78 -3.56 -1.23
C ASN A 101 11.03 -2.77 -2.32
N ALA A 102 9.99 -2.07 -1.93
CA ALA A 102 9.16 -1.25 -2.82
C ALA A 102 9.93 -0.18 -3.59
N THR A 103 11.01 0.35 -3.01
CA THR A 103 11.85 1.37 -3.64
C THR A 103 12.83 0.81 -4.68
N LYS A 104 12.89 -0.52 -4.87
CA LYS A 104 13.84 -1.21 -5.76
C LYS A 104 13.21 -2.48 -6.32
N LEU A 105 12.34 -2.38 -7.31
CA LEU A 105 11.67 -3.52 -7.95
C LEU A 105 12.51 -4.14 -9.10
N LYS A 106 13.84 -4.24 -8.89
CA LYS A 106 14.80 -4.70 -9.92
C LYS A 106 14.54 -6.09 -10.50
N LYS A 107 13.76 -6.91 -9.79
CA LYS A 107 13.38 -8.26 -10.23
C LYS A 107 12.43 -8.23 -11.42
N PHE A 108 11.71 -7.12 -11.58
CA PHE A 108 10.65 -6.98 -12.58
C PHE A 108 11.08 -6.06 -13.71
N GLY A 109 10.67 -6.41 -14.93
CA GLY A 109 10.88 -5.61 -16.12
C GLY A 109 10.03 -4.34 -16.15
N ASN A 110 10.31 -3.47 -17.14
CA ASN A 110 9.42 -2.35 -17.43
C ASN A 110 8.12 -2.88 -18.04
N ASP A 111 7.00 -2.22 -17.77
CA ASP A 111 5.70 -2.49 -18.41
C ASP A 111 5.27 -3.97 -18.31
N GLU A 112 5.51 -4.58 -17.15
CA GLU A 112 5.25 -6.02 -16.95
C GLU A 112 3.84 -6.30 -16.44
N PHE A 113 3.28 -5.41 -15.60
CA PHE A 113 2.01 -5.62 -14.89
C PHE A 113 0.90 -4.72 -15.41
N ASP A 114 -0.32 -5.23 -15.39
CA ASP A 114 -1.52 -4.48 -15.76
C ASP A 114 -2.08 -3.67 -14.57
N LEU A 115 -1.91 -4.19 -13.36
CA LEU A 115 -2.30 -3.56 -12.11
C LEU A 115 -1.20 -3.72 -11.07
N THR A 116 -0.82 -2.62 -10.41
CA THR A 116 0.14 -2.64 -9.29
C THR A 116 -0.52 -2.09 -8.03
N LEU A 117 -0.53 -2.88 -6.96
CA LEU A 117 -0.99 -2.50 -5.63
C LEU A 117 0.20 -2.08 -4.78
N VAL A 118 0.12 -0.92 -4.11
CA VAL A 118 1.13 -0.40 -3.18
C VAL A 118 0.43 -0.02 -1.88
N PHE A 119 -0.12 -1.02 -1.18
CA PHE A 119 -0.96 -0.79 -0.02
C PHE A 119 -0.22 -0.82 1.33
N GLY A 120 0.95 -1.45 1.39
CA GLY A 120 1.77 -1.52 2.60
C GLY A 120 2.87 -0.48 2.71
N PRO A 121 3.69 -0.28 1.68
CA PRO A 121 4.95 0.45 1.79
C PRO A 121 4.84 1.93 2.12
N MET A 122 3.87 2.65 1.54
CA MET A 122 3.87 4.11 1.51
C MET A 122 3.80 4.77 2.88
N TYR A 123 3.17 4.13 3.84
CA TYR A 123 3.12 4.64 5.21
C TYR A 123 4.28 4.17 6.10
N HIS A 124 5.17 3.32 5.60
CA HIS A 124 6.44 2.95 6.25
C HIS A 124 7.65 3.69 5.69
N LEU A 125 7.52 4.29 4.52
CA LEU A 125 8.54 5.15 3.93
C LEU A 125 8.44 6.54 4.56
N LYS A 126 9.50 6.98 5.23
CA LYS A 126 9.46 8.23 6.01
C LYS A 126 9.62 9.47 5.15
N SER A 127 10.57 9.46 4.23
CA SER A 127 10.87 10.63 3.41
C SER A 127 10.04 10.68 2.12
N ALA A 128 9.88 11.89 1.58
CA ALA A 128 9.25 12.10 0.28
C ALA A 128 10.04 11.46 -0.86
N GLU A 129 11.38 11.40 -0.74
CA GLU A 129 12.28 10.78 -1.69
C GLU A 129 12.06 9.27 -1.78
N GLU A 130 11.92 8.61 -0.64
CA GLU A 130 11.63 7.17 -0.59
C GLU A 130 10.25 6.85 -1.18
N LYS A 131 9.23 7.66 -0.83
CA LYS A 131 7.89 7.53 -1.41
C LYS A 131 7.90 7.72 -2.93
N LEU A 132 8.63 8.75 -3.39
CA LEU A 132 8.81 9.01 -4.83
C LEU A 132 9.53 7.86 -5.53
N ALA A 133 10.58 7.29 -4.91
CA ALA A 133 11.27 6.13 -5.45
C ALA A 133 10.34 4.92 -5.60
N ALA A 134 9.49 4.65 -4.61
CA ALA A 134 8.50 3.57 -4.70
C ALA A 134 7.44 3.83 -5.79
N LEU A 135 6.94 5.07 -5.92
CA LEU A 135 6.01 5.43 -6.99
C LEU A 135 6.64 5.31 -8.38
N ASN A 136 7.89 5.74 -8.56
CA ASN A 136 8.61 5.62 -9.82
C ASN A 136 8.84 4.15 -10.21
N GLU A 137 9.17 3.30 -9.26
CA GLU A 137 9.29 1.86 -9.49
C GLU A 137 7.94 1.21 -9.83
N ALA A 138 6.86 1.56 -9.08
CA ALA A 138 5.52 1.11 -9.40
C ALA A 138 5.10 1.54 -10.81
N LYS A 139 5.38 2.80 -11.20
CA LYS A 139 5.14 3.31 -12.55
C LYS A 139 5.94 2.54 -13.60
N ARG A 140 7.23 2.30 -13.36
CA ARG A 140 8.11 1.61 -14.29
C ARG A 140 7.65 0.20 -14.62
N VAL A 141 7.17 -0.53 -13.62
CA VAL A 141 6.75 -1.92 -13.78
C VAL A 141 5.30 -2.06 -14.28
N THR A 142 4.51 -0.98 -14.20
CA THR A 142 3.12 -0.98 -14.66
C THR A 142 3.05 -0.59 -16.13
N LYS A 143 2.31 -1.33 -16.93
CA LYS A 143 2.11 -1.05 -18.36
C LYS A 143 1.46 0.31 -18.59
N PRO A 144 1.75 0.99 -19.70
CA PRO A 144 0.95 2.14 -20.14
C PRO A 144 -0.54 1.76 -20.21
N GLY A 145 -1.41 2.61 -19.65
CA GLY A 145 -2.85 2.31 -19.52
C GLY A 145 -3.19 1.33 -18.38
N GLY A 146 -2.21 0.85 -17.63
CA GLY A 146 -2.45 0.09 -16.40
C GLY A 146 -2.77 0.99 -15.21
N TYR A 147 -3.17 0.37 -14.10
CA TYR A 147 -3.52 1.09 -12.86
C TYR A 147 -2.50 0.85 -11.75
N ILE A 148 -2.30 1.89 -10.93
CA ILE A 148 -1.54 1.82 -9.69
C ILE A 148 -2.47 2.25 -8.56
N LEU A 149 -2.76 1.35 -7.62
CA LEU A 149 -3.52 1.66 -6.42
C LEU A 149 -2.58 1.81 -5.25
N VAL A 150 -2.68 2.94 -4.57
CA VAL A 150 -1.75 3.31 -3.48
C VAL A 150 -2.52 3.62 -2.21
N ALA A 151 -2.09 3.07 -1.07
CA ALA A 151 -2.65 3.40 0.23
C ALA A 151 -1.71 4.27 1.06
N TYR A 152 -2.30 5.28 1.71
CA TYR A 152 -1.62 6.19 2.63
C TYR A 152 -2.37 6.26 3.97
N ILE A 153 -1.69 6.65 5.03
CA ILE A 153 -2.34 7.07 6.28
C ILE A 153 -2.45 8.60 6.25
N MET A 154 -3.70 9.09 6.31
CA MET A 154 -3.96 10.51 6.24
C MET A 154 -3.67 11.20 7.57
N ASN A 155 -2.98 12.33 7.48
CA ASN A 155 -2.66 13.20 8.62
C ASN A 155 -3.90 13.58 9.43
N GLU A 156 -4.95 14.03 8.74
CA GLU A 156 -6.19 14.50 9.36
C GLU A 156 -6.86 13.40 10.20
N TYR A 157 -6.83 12.16 9.73
CA TYR A 157 -7.37 11.04 10.50
C TYR A 157 -6.60 10.86 11.82
N SER A 158 -5.28 10.89 11.77
CA SER A 158 -4.42 10.74 12.96
C SER A 158 -4.62 11.89 13.95
N VAL A 159 -4.65 13.13 13.46
CA VAL A 159 -4.87 14.30 14.30
C VAL A 159 -6.25 14.28 14.95
N ILE A 160 -7.32 14.00 14.20
CA ILE A 160 -8.69 13.97 14.73
C ILE A 160 -8.85 12.83 15.74
N THR A 161 -8.40 11.62 15.43
CA THR A 161 -8.64 10.45 16.27
C THR A 161 -7.73 10.40 17.46
N TYR A 162 -6.41 10.50 17.28
CA TYR A 162 -5.45 10.36 18.37
C TYR A 162 -5.22 11.69 19.11
N ALA A 163 -4.90 12.78 18.38
CA ALA A 163 -4.56 14.02 19.07
C ALA A 163 -5.77 14.70 19.71
N ILE A 164 -6.89 14.84 19.01
CA ILE A 164 -8.06 15.58 19.52
C ILE A 164 -8.97 14.68 20.35
N LYS A 165 -9.48 13.57 19.76
CA LYS A 165 -10.48 12.73 20.42
C LYS A 165 -9.94 12.01 21.67
N GLU A 166 -8.69 11.53 21.60
CA GLU A 166 -7.99 10.90 22.73
C GLU A 166 -7.25 11.90 23.62
N LYS A 167 -7.33 13.23 23.32
CA LYS A 167 -6.80 14.35 24.13
C LYS A 167 -5.28 14.41 24.23
N HIS A 168 -4.54 13.92 23.22
CA HIS A 168 -3.08 14.00 23.14
C HIS A 168 -2.56 15.26 22.42
N ILE A 169 -3.45 16.22 22.06
CA ILE A 169 -3.10 17.39 21.24
C ILE A 169 -1.99 18.24 21.89
N LYS A 170 -2.08 18.48 23.21
CA LYS A 170 -1.10 19.28 23.94
C LYS A 170 0.26 18.60 23.95
N GLU A 171 0.29 17.33 24.31
CA GLU A 171 1.49 16.48 24.29
C GLU A 171 2.12 16.42 22.89
N GLY A 172 1.28 16.29 21.85
CA GLY A 172 1.72 16.25 20.46
C GLY A 172 2.42 17.53 20.01
N ILE A 173 1.90 18.70 20.42
CA ILE A 173 2.51 19.99 20.09
C ILE A 173 3.79 20.20 20.91
N GLU A 174 3.74 20.03 22.23
CA GLU A 174 4.88 20.22 23.15
C GLU A 174 6.03 19.24 22.85
N GLY A 175 5.71 18.01 22.45
CA GLY A 175 6.67 16.97 22.04
C GLY A 175 7.22 17.13 20.63
N GLY A 176 6.68 18.09 19.85
CA GLY A 176 7.07 18.30 18.46
C GLY A 176 6.63 17.16 17.52
N MET A 177 5.60 16.40 17.90
CA MET A 177 4.96 15.37 17.05
C MET A 177 4.03 16.02 16.01
N LEU A 178 3.53 17.23 16.31
CA LEU A 178 2.76 18.07 15.41
C LEU A 178 3.47 19.40 15.20
N ASP A 179 3.50 19.90 13.98
CA ASP A 179 3.95 21.24 13.67
C ASP A 179 2.84 22.30 13.90
N GLU A 180 3.14 23.57 13.64
CA GLU A 180 2.20 24.69 13.81
C GLU A 180 0.95 24.58 12.91
N SER A 181 1.03 23.80 11.83
CA SER A 181 -0.10 23.53 10.91
C SER A 181 -0.86 22.26 11.27
N PHE A 182 -0.55 21.63 12.41
CA PHE A 182 -1.04 20.31 12.82
C PHE A 182 -0.67 19.18 11.85
N HIS A 183 0.45 19.30 11.13
CA HIS A 183 0.99 18.21 10.36
C HIS A 183 1.83 17.30 11.26
N CYS A 184 1.63 16.00 11.16
CA CYS A 184 2.42 15.00 11.87
C CYS A 184 3.87 15.04 11.37
N THR A 185 4.79 15.29 12.28
CA THR A 185 6.22 15.24 12.00
C THR A 185 6.75 13.80 12.01
N GLU A 186 8.01 13.60 11.66
CA GLU A 186 8.66 12.29 11.77
C GLU A 186 8.68 11.73 13.20
N LYS A 187 8.56 12.59 14.21
CA LYS A 187 8.47 12.22 15.63
C LYS A 187 7.10 11.68 16.04
N ALA A 188 6.07 11.86 15.21
CA ALA A 188 4.71 11.44 15.54
C ALA A 188 4.58 9.91 15.70
N ASN A 189 5.37 9.15 14.98
CA ASN A 189 5.38 7.69 15.07
C ASN A 189 6.68 7.12 14.50
N ASP A 190 7.25 6.10 15.13
CA ASP A 190 8.51 5.49 14.68
C ASP A 190 8.33 4.63 13.42
N LEU A 191 7.16 4.01 13.24
CA LEU A 191 6.88 3.07 12.16
C LEU A 191 6.10 3.70 11.00
N TYR A 192 5.20 4.66 11.30
CA TYR A 192 4.28 5.19 10.32
C TYR A 192 4.59 6.65 9.97
N SER A 193 4.35 6.98 8.71
CA SER A 193 4.32 8.35 8.21
C SER A 193 2.92 8.72 7.78
N PHE A 194 2.58 9.97 8.00
CA PHE A 194 1.27 10.53 7.71
C PHE A 194 1.42 11.56 6.60
N VAL A 195 0.44 11.61 5.72
CA VAL A 195 0.45 12.54 4.58
C VAL A 195 -0.86 13.31 4.51
N ARG A 196 -0.80 14.49 3.92
CA ARG A 196 -1.97 15.26 3.49
C ARG A 196 -2.25 15.03 2.01
N LEU A 197 -3.40 15.49 1.56
CA LEU A 197 -3.76 15.40 0.15
C LEU A 197 -2.76 16.14 -0.74
N GLU A 198 -2.28 17.29 -0.30
CA GLU A 198 -1.30 18.13 -0.98
C GLU A 198 0.04 17.38 -1.16
N ASP A 199 0.47 16.60 -0.17
CA ASP A 199 1.69 15.78 -0.25
C ASP A 199 1.54 14.71 -1.33
N ILE A 200 0.37 14.06 -1.39
CA ILE A 200 0.06 13.05 -2.42
C ILE A 200 0.05 13.70 -3.80
N GLU A 201 -0.55 14.88 -3.94
CA GLU A 201 -0.57 15.62 -5.21
C GLU A 201 0.83 16.00 -5.67
N ALA A 202 1.67 16.48 -4.75
CA ALA A 202 3.06 16.80 -5.04
C ALA A 202 3.88 15.56 -5.46
N LEU A 203 3.68 14.42 -4.80
CA LEU A 203 4.32 13.15 -5.17
C LEU A 203 3.86 12.67 -6.54
N ASN A 204 2.56 12.71 -6.83
CA ASN A 204 2.01 12.32 -8.12
C ASN A 204 2.53 13.20 -9.25
N ALA A 205 2.60 14.52 -9.04
CA ALA A 205 3.15 15.45 -10.03
C ALA A 205 4.63 15.15 -10.34
N LYS A 206 5.45 14.90 -9.31
CA LYS A 206 6.87 14.52 -9.47
C LYS A 206 7.06 13.17 -10.17
N ALA A 207 6.19 12.21 -9.91
CA ALA A 207 6.20 10.90 -10.57
C ALA A 207 5.55 10.92 -11.97
N ALA A 208 4.97 12.06 -12.38
CA ALA A 208 4.14 12.19 -13.59
C ALA A 208 3.05 11.10 -13.65
N LEU A 209 2.28 11.00 -12.56
CA LEU A 209 1.11 10.15 -12.41
C LEU A 209 -0.16 11.00 -12.37
N THR A 210 -1.21 10.56 -13.04
CA THR A 210 -2.52 11.20 -13.02
C THR A 210 -3.44 10.47 -12.05
N ARG A 211 -3.94 11.17 -11.02
CA ARG A 211 -4.90 10.61 -10.09
C ARG A 211 -6.29 10.51 -10.74
N GLN A 212 -6.86 9.34 -10.73
CA GLN A 212 -8.20 9.07 -11.26
C GLN A 212 -9.27 9.13 -10.15
N ILE A 213 -8.98 8.52 -9.01
CA ILE A 213 -9.93 8.38 -7.90
C ILE A 213 -9.18 8.60 -6.58
N ILE A 214 -9.89 9.16 -5.60
CA ILE A 214 -9.52 9.13 -4.20
C ILE A 214 -10.66 8.50 -3.39
N SER A 215 -10.34 7.62 -2.48
CA SER A 215 -11.27 6.99 -1.57
C SER A 215 -10.65 6.86 -0.19
N GLY A 216 -11.48 6.98 0.84
CA GLY A 216 -11.07 6.82 2.24
C GLY A 216 -12.12 6.05 3.03
N HIS A 217 -11.69 5.46 4.14
CA HIS A 217 -12.54 4.86 5.16
C HIS A 217 -12.08 5.32 6.53
N PHE A 218 -13.02 5.53 7.43
CA PHE A 218 -12.80 6.03 8.79
C PHE A 218 -13.17 4.98 9.82
#